data_3bc63bda23131960c538293dbe4a524d
#
_entry.id   3bc63bda23131960c538293dbe4a524d
#
_cell.length_a   1.000
_cell.length_b   1.000
_cell.length_c   1.000
_cell.angle_alpha   90.00
_cell.angle_beta   90.00
_cell.angle_gamma   90.00
#
_symmetry.space_group_name_H-M   'P 1'
#
loop_
_entity.id
_entity.type
_entity.pdbx_description
1 polymer ?
#
loop_
_entity_poly.entity_id
_entity_poly.type
_entity_poly.pdbx_seq_one_letter_code
_entity_poly.pdbx_strand_id
1 'polypeptide(L)'
;SSLALFAQELLYPQLLSPETLREATTNQFGDLRGVVPGYGMQKPCPWGLGFELKGEKAPHWTGDGMPPTTFGHFGMSGTYLWVADGYAMVALTDREFGNWAKPLWQETNTAIWRELQ
;
A
#
# COMPACT_ATOMS: atom_id res chain seq x y z
N SER A 1 17.36 3.90 -4.45
CA SER A 1 17.21 3.88 -3.00
C SER A 1 17.04 2.46 -2.49
N SER A 2 17.31 2.26 -1.22
CA SER A 2 17.09 0.95 -0.58
C SER A 2 15.62 0.53 -0.64
N LEU A 3 14.72 1.49 -0.54
CA LEU A 3 13.29 1.20 -0.59
C LEU A 3 12.86 0.77 -2.01
N ALA A 4 13.47 1.34 -3.04
CA ALA A 4 13.23 0.92 -4.42
C ALA A 4 13.73 -0.50 -4.65
N LEU A 5 14.87 -0.88 -4.08
CA LEU A 5 15.37 -2.26 -4.14
C LEU A 5 14.43 -3.23 -3.42
N PHE A 6 13.88 -2.82 -2.29
CA PHE A 6 12.89 -3.63 -1.59
C PHE A 6 11.63 -3.80 -2.43
N ALA A 7 11.15 -2.74 -3.08
CA ALA A 7 10.01 -2.82 -3.98
C ALA A 7 10.28 -3.79 -5.14
N GLN A 8 11.50 -3.80 -5.67
CA GLN A 8 11.90 -4.73 -6.72
C GLN A 8 11.84 -6.18 -6.23
N GLU A 9 12.27 -6.43 -4.99
CA GLU A 9 12.17 -7.76 -4.38
C GLU A 9 10.71 -8.22 -4.28
N LEU A 10 9.81 -7.30 -3.92
CA LEU A 10 8.37 -7.61 -3.83
C LEU A 10 7.76 -7.95 -5.19
N LEU A 11 8.28 -7.35 -6.28
CA LEU A 11 7.82 -7.63 -7.63
C LEU A 11 8.45 -8.90 -8.21
N TYR A 12 9.76 -9.08 -8.00
CA TYR A 12 10.55 -10.16 -8.58
C TYR A 12 11.43 -10.78 -7.51
N PRO A 13 10.87 -11.63 -6.64
CA PRO A 13 11.58 -12.12 -5.48
C PRO A 13 12.80 -12.97 -5.83
N GLN A 14 13.93 -12.61 -5.24
CA GLN A 14 15.19 -13.35 -5.34
C GLN A 14 15.62 -13.90 -3.99
N LEU A 15 15.22 -13.22 -2.90
CA LEU A 15 15.59 -13.58 -1.53
C LEU A 15 14.47 -14.32 -0.82
N LEU A 16 13.24 -13.87 -1.02
CA LEU A 16 12.06 -14.50 -0.43
C LEU A 16 11.51 -15.56 -1.37
N SER A 17 10.99 -16.67 -0.82
CA SER A 17 10.30 -17.64 -1.65
C SER A 17 8.97 -17.05 -2.13
N PRO A 18 8.47 -17.47 -3.32
CA PRO A 18 7.16 -17.01 -3.79
C PRO A 18 6.03 -17.35 -2.79
N GLU A 19 6.12 -18.47 -2.10
CA GLU A 19 5.12 -18.88 -1.10
C GLU A 19 5.11 -17.94 0.09
N THR A 20 6.30 -17.61 0.63
CA THR A 20 6.42 -16.67 1.75
C THR A 20 5.90 -15.29 1.36
N LEU A 21 6.25 -14.82 0.17
CA LEU A 21 5.79 -13.52 -0.31
C LEU A 21 4.26 -13.50 -0.46
N ARG A 22 3.69 -14.56 -1.02
CA ARG A 22 2.23 -14.66 -1.16
C ARG A 22 1.54 -14.64 0.20
N GLU A 23 2.07 -15.38 1.17
CA GLU A 23 1.53 -15.37 2.53
C GLU A 23 1.60 -13.98 3.16
N ALA A 24 2.72 -13.28 2.99
CA ALA A 24 2.92 -11.96 3.56
C ALA A 24 2.02 -10.89 2.94
N THR A 25 1.60 -11.08 1.69
CA THR A 25 0.87 -10.07 0.92
C THR A 25 -0.60 -10.42 0.67
N THR A 26 -1.12 -11.45 1.34
CA THR A 26 -2.55 -11.78 1.30
C THR A 26 -3.15 -11.63 2.69
N ASN A 27 -4.48 -11.50 2.75
CA ASN A 27 -5.17 -11.24 4.01
C ASN A 27 -5.04 -12.44 4.95
N GLN A 28 -4.45 -12.20 6.11
CA GLN A 28 -4.19 -13.23 7.12
C GLN A 28 -5.18 -13.19 8.30
N PHE A 29 -6.05 -12.19 8.34
CA PHE A 29 -6.84 -11.92 9.53
C PHE A 29 -8.36 -11.94 9.27
N GLY A 30 -8.78 -12.51 8.16
CA GLY A 30 -10.19 -12.60 7.80
C GLY A 30 -10.84 -11.24 7.64
N ASP A 31 -11.99 -11.04 8.27
CA ASP A 31 -12.72 -9.78 8.21
C ASP A 31 -12.50 -8.91 9.46
N LEU A 32 -11.36 -9.08 10.12
CA LEU A 32 -11.00 -8.27 11.28
C LEU A 32 -11.02 -6.79 10.92
N ARG A 33 -11.64 -5.99 11.77
CA ARG A 33 -11.67 -4.53 11.61
C ARG A 33 -10.45 -3.90 12.26
N GLY A 34 -10.07 -2.72 11.79
CA GLY A 34 -8.93 -2.02 12.35
C GLY A 34 -8.92 -0.55 11.98
N VAL A 35 -8.04 0.19 12.63
CA VAL A 35 -7.88 1.63 12.40
C VAL A 35 -6.70 1.87 11.48
N VAL A 36 -6.94 2.65 10.40
CA VAL A 36 -5.86 3.18 9.57
C VAL A 36 -5.63 4.61 9.98
N PRO A 37 -4.43 4.96 10.46
CA PRO A 37 -4.15 6.32 10.93
C PRO A 37 -4.56 7.37 9.89
N GLY A 38 -5.30 8.38 10.32
CA GLY A 38 -5.81 9.43 9.45
C GLY A 38 -7.06 9.08 8.67
N TYR A 39 -7.42 7.80 8.57
CA TYR A 39 -8.57 7.32 7.79
C TYR A 39 -9.66 6.67 8.65
N GLY A 40 -9.34 6.40 9.92
CA GLY A 40 -10.32 5.89 10.87
C GLY A 40 -10.54 4.39 10.81
N MET A 41 -11.65 3.96 11.39
CA MET A 41 -12.02 2.55 11.49
C MET A 41 -12.41 1.99 10.13
N GLN A 42 -11.83 0.87 9.76
CA GLN A 42 -12.13 0.12 8.53
C GLN A 42 -12.75 -1.23 8.89
N LYS A 43 -13.82 -1.59 8.21
CA LYS A 43 -14.61 -2.81 8.49
C LYS A 43 -14.91 -3.54 7.18
N PRO A 44 -14.09 -4.50 6.75
CA PRO A 44 -12.88 -5.01 7.37
C PRO A 44 -11.66 -4.14 7.09
N CYS A 45 -10.55 -4.47 7.75
CA CYS A 45 -9.26 -3.87 7.50
C CYS A 45 -8.27 -5.00 7.15
N PRO A 46 -8.21 -5.42 5.89
CA PRO A 46 -7.36 -6.54 5.53
C PRO A 46 -5.88 -6.20 5.65
N TRP A 47 -5.14 -7.13 6.23
CA TRP A 47 -3.69 -7.04 6.40
C TRP A 47 -3.04 -8.37 6.08
N GLY A 48 -1.85 -8.31 5.48
CA GLY A 48 -0.96 -9.44 5.40
C GLY A 48 0.01 -9.45 6.58
N LEU A 49 1.19 -9.97 6.37
CA LEU A 49 2.24 -9.98 7.39
C LEU A 49 3.14 -8.76 7.14
N GLY A 50 2.84 -7.65 7.82
CA GLY A 50 3.57 -6.40 7.68
C GLY A 50 3.09 -5.48 6.58
N PHE A 51 2.13 -5.90 5.76
CA PHE A 51 1.58 -5.09 4.67
C PHE A 51 0.09 -4.86 4.86
N GLU A 52 -0.32 -3.61 4.70
CA GLU A 52 -1.73 -3.28 4.60
C GLU A 52 -2.23 -3.62 3.20
N LEU A 53 -3.42 -4.22 3.11
CA LEU A 53 -4.08 -4.45 1.84
C LEU A 53 -5.12 -3.37 1.62
N LYS A 54 -5.21 -2.87 0.38
CA LYS A 54 -6.22 -1.85 0.06
C LYS A 54 -7.62 -2.38 0.31
N GLY A 55 -7.95 -3.55 -0.20
CA GLY A 55 -9.30 -4.07 -0.15
C GLY A 55 -10.28 -3.08 -0.78
N GLU A 56 -11.42 -2.88 -0.14
CA GLU A 56 -12.48 -1.99 -0.62
C GLU A 56 -12.45 -0.63 0.09
N LYS A 57 -11.37 -0.29 0.79
CA LYS A 57 -11.28 0.98 1.50
C LYS A 57 -11.34 2.16 0.54
N ALA A 58 -12.16 3.14 0.90
CA ALA A 58 -12.30 4.40 0.15
C ALA A 58 -12.85 5.47 1.09
N PRO A 59 -12.19 6.62 1.24
CA PRO A 59 -10.91 6.96 0.64
C PRO A 59 -9.75 6.17 1.26
N HIS A 60 -8.65 6.11 0.54
CA HIS A 60 -7.47 5.37 0.97
C HIS A 60 -6.22 6.11 0.49
N TRP A 61 -5.08 5.85 1.13
CA TRP A 61 -3.82 6.50 0.76
C TRP A 61 -3.30 6.02 -0.61
N THR A 62 -3.76 4.87 -1.09
CA THR A 62 -3.55 4.46 -2.48
C THR A 62 -4.56 5.16 -3.39
N GLY A 63 -4.51 4.91 -4.69
CA GLY A 63 -5.39 5.59 -5.64
C GLY A 63 -6.74 4.91 -5.81
N ASP A 64 -7.71 5.70 -6.25
CA ASP A 64 -9.02 5.19 -6.64
C ASP A 64 -8.88 4.31 -7.88
N GLY A 65 -9.62 3.22 -7.92
CA GLY A 65 -9.59 2.28 -9.03
C GLY A 65 -8.45 1.27 -8.99
N MET A 66 -7.56 1.36 -8.01
CA MET A 66 -6.52 0.36 -7.85
C MET A 66 -7.12 -0.95 -7.33
N PRO A 67 -6.54 -2.10 -7.70
CA PRO A 67 -7.09 -3.40 -7.32
C PRO A 67 -7.19 -3.58 -5.80
N PRO A 68 -8.20 -4.32 -5.31
CA PRO A 68 -8.27 -4.66 -3.89
C PRO A 68 -7.06 -5.42 -3.36
N THR A 69 -6.32 -6.08 -4.25
CA THR A 69 -5.10 -6.82 -3.92
C THR A 69 -3.88 -5.92 -3.75
N THR A 70 -4.00 -4.61 -4.03
CA THR A 70 -2.92 -3.66 -3.78
C THR A 70 -2.47 -3.74 -2.34
N PHE A 71 -1.16 -3.85 -2.13
CA PHE A 71 -0.61 -3.92 -0.79
C PHE A 71 0.53 -2.94 -0.63
N GLY A 72 0.83 -2.61 0.61
CA GLY A 72 1.93 -1.72 0.91
C GLY A 72 1.91 -1.24 2.34
N HIS A 73 2.55 -0.13 2.57
CA HIS A 73 2.63 0.47 3.90
C HIS A 73 2.99 1.93 3.78
N PHE A 74 2.42 2.77 4.63
CA PHE A 74 2.89 4.14 4.75
C PHE A 74 3.41 4.38 6.17
N GLY A 75 4.29 5.37 6.30
CA GLY A 75 4.89 5.72 7.57
C GLY A 75 4.52 7.13 8.01
N MET A 76 4.59 7.36 9.31
CA MET A 76 4.34 8.70 9.87
C MET A 76 5.40 9.71 9.41
N SER A 77 6.52 9.24 8.85
CA SER A 77 7.51 10.10 8.21
C SER A 77 7.02 10.71 6.89
N GLY A 78 5.84 10.32 6.41
CA GLY A 78 5.29 10.85 5.16
C GLY A 78 5.71 10.08 3.92
N THR A 79 6.25 8.88 4.08
CA THR A 79 6.69 8.02 2.98
C THR A 79 5.74 6.86 2.80
N TYR A 80 5.71 6.29 1.59
CA TYR A 80 4.94 5.08 1.36
C TYR A 80 5.52 4.24 0.24
N LEU A 81 5.09 2.99 0.21
CA LEU A 81 5.36 2.02 -0.84
C LEU A 81 4.05 1.29 -1.12
N TRP A 82 3.67 1.16 -2.39
CA TRP A 82 2.60 0.24 -2.76
C TRP A 82 3.01 -0.63 -3.96
N VAL A 83 2.40 -1.80 -4.04
CA VAL A 83 2.56 -2.75 -5.14
C VAL A 83 1.18 -3.16 -5.63
N ALA A 84 0.99 -3.12 -6.95
CA ALA A 84 -0.27 -3.48 -7.59
C ALA A 84 -0.02 -3.96 -9.02
N ASP A 85 -0.51 -5.13 -9.36
CA ASP A 85 -0.54 -5.66 -10.75
C ASP A 85 0.81 -5.53 -11.48
N GLY A 86 1.90 -5.88 -10.83
CA GLY A 86 3.22 -5.86 -11.45
C GLY A 86 3.91 -4.50 -11.43
N TYR A 87 3.29 -3.49 -10.83
CA TYR A 87 3.88 -2.17 -10.65
C TYR A 87 4.13 -1.91 -9.17
N ALA A 88 5.11 -1.09 -8.89
CA ALA A 88 5.38 -0.62 -7.53
C ALA A 88 5.69 0.86 -7.55
N MET A 89 5.32 1.55 -6.49
CA MET A 89 5.64 2.95 -6.32
C MET A 89 6.21 3.17 -4.93
N VAL A 90 7.25 3.98 -4.88
CA VAL A 90 7.86 4.47 -3.65
C VAL A 90 7.77 5.99 -3.66
N ALA A 91 7.24 6.56 -2.59
CA ALA A 91 7.21 8.01 -2.41
C ALA A 91 8.03 8.37 -1.19
N LEU A 92 8.99 9.25 -1.39
CA LEU A 92 9.87 9.75 -0.33
C LEU A 92 9.60 11.23 -0.12
N THR A 93 9.52 11.65 1.15
CA THR A 93 9.28 13.03 1.50
C THR A 93 9.99 13.33 2.82
N ASP A 94 10.23 14.61 3.08
CA ASP A 94 10.80 15.10 4.33
C ASP A 94 9.73 15.72 5.26
N ARG A 95 8.45 15.49 4.96
CA ARG A 95 7.33 16.06 5.72
C ARG A 95 6.53 14.96 6.39
N GLU A 96 6.35 15.07 7.69
CA GLU A 96 5.56 14.09 8.44
C GLU A 96 4.14 13.94 7.90
N PHE A 97 3.61 12.72 7.99
CA PHE A 97 2.24 12.43 7.59
C PHE A 97 1.25 13.33 8.34
N GLY A 98 0.26 13.82 7.63
CA GLY A 98 -0.78 14.65 8.20
C GLY A 98 -1.88 14.89 7.18
N ASN A 99 -2.72 15.89 7.46
CA ASN A 99 -3.86 16.18 6.59
C ASN A 99 -3.46 16.60 5.17
N TRP A 100 -2.25 17.09 4.97
CA TRP A 100 -1.75 17.44 3.65
C TRP A 100 -1.62 16.21 2.75
N ALA A 101 -1.26 15.06 3.34
CA ALA A 101 -0.96 13.85 2.59
C ALA A 101 -2.22 13.17 2.06
N LYS A 102 -3.32 13.22 2.80
CA LYS A 102 -4.50 12.42 2.47
C LYS A 102 -5.06 12.73 1.08
N PRO A 103 -5.41 14.00 0.75
CA PRO A 103 -5.88 14.27 -0.61
C PRO A 103 -4.78 14.15 -1.64
N LEU A 104 -3.56 14.59 -1.32
CA LEU A 104 -2.45 14.59 -2.26
C LEU A 104 -2.08 13.18 -2.71
N TRP A 105 -1.94 12.26 -1.76
CA TRP A 105 -1.58 10.87 -2.08
C TRP A 105 -2.67 10.19 -2.90
N GLN A 106 -3.93 10.36 -2.51
CA GLN A 106 -5.04 9.77 -3.23
C GLN A 106 -5.11 10.28 -4.66
N GLU A 107 -5.02 11.58 -4.86
CA GLU A 107 -5.08 12.19 -6.19
C GLU A 107 -3.88 11.78 -7.05
N THR A 108 -2.68 11.84 -6.48
CA THR A 108 -1.46 11.48 -7.19
C THR A 108 -1.47 10.01 -7.60
N ASN A 109 -1.81 9.12 -6.70
CA ASN A 109 -1.82 7.70 -6.99
C ASN A 109 -2.94 7.32 -7.95
N THR A 110 -4.08 7.99 -7.89
CA THR A 110 -5.15 7.80 -8.87
C THR A 110 -4.68 8.19 -10.27
N ALA A 111 -4.01 9.34 -10.39
CA ALA A 111 -3.50 9.80 -11.68
C ALA A 111 -2.42 8.86 -12.23
N ILE A 112 -1.49 8.44 -11.38
CA ILE A 112 -0.43 7.52 -11.79
C ILE A 112 -1.04 6.19 -12.23
N TRP A 113 -1.97 5.64 -11.48
CA TRP A 113 -2.60 4.37 -11.82
C TRP A 113 -3.29 4.42 -13.19
N ARG A 114 -4.00 5.52 -13.47
CA ARG A 114 -4.64 5.73 -14.77
C ARG A 114 -3.63 5.74 -15.91
N GLU A 115 -2.48 6.38 -15.71
CA GLU A 115 -1.42 6.41 -16.73
C GLU A 115 -0.82 5.03 -16.99
N LEU A 116 -0.84 4.14 -16.00
CA LEU A 116 -0.30 2.78 -16.14
C LEU A 116 -1.27 1.82 -16.83
N GLN A 117 -2.53 2.21 -17.03
CA GLN A 117 -3.54 1.35 -17.66
C GLN A 117 -3.64 1.50 -19.20
#